data_dd389fede2370a030fdca1e2353687bc
#
_entry.id   dd389fede2370a030fdca1e2353687bc
#
_cell.length_a   1.000
_cell.length_b   1.000
_cell.length_c   1.000
_cell.angle_alpha   90.00
_cell.angle_beta   90.00
_cell.angle_gamma   90.00
#
_symmetry.space_group_name_H-M   'P 1'
#
loop_
_entity.id
_entity.type
_entity.pdbx_description
1 polymer ?
#
loop_
_entity_poly.entity_id
_entity_poly.type
_entity_poly.pdbx_seq_one_letter_code
_entity_poly.pdbx_strand_id
1 'polypeptide(L)'
;MKILVTGHKGYIGSHLFSDLKRLGYNVRGIDIKDGEDILHCLPNEDFDYVFHFAAQPRVEFSVHHPSYTMKQNVLVTSTLLEWAKNHSVKRVIFSSSSAVSGDGDGVPRSPYGLHKLISEMECRLFSELYGLDTVCLRYFNAYSEDQGFGGSYSTA
;
A
#
# COMPACT_ATOMS: atom_id res chain seq x y z
N MET A 1 -2.66 5.21 -20.69
CA MET A 1 -2.23 5.28 -19.28
C MET A 1 -2.23 3.87 -18.73
N LYS A 2 -1.10 3.42 -18.19
CA LYS A 2 -0.89 2.07 -17.65
C LYS A 2 -0.69 2.17 -16.14
N ILE A 3 -1.45 1.39 -15.40
CA ILE A 3 -1.55 1.50 -13.94
C ILE A 3 -1.21 0.15 -13.28
N LEU A 4 -0.36 0.18 -12.27
CA LEU A 4 -0.11 -0.96 -11.39
C LEU A 4 -0.88 -0.79 -10.08
N VAL A 5 -1.60 -1.83 -9.66
CA VAL A 5 -2.28 -1.88 -8.35
C VAL A 5 -1.73 -3.07 -7.58
N THR A 6 -0.98 -2.81 -6.52
CA THR A 6 -0.53 -3.87 -5.62
C THR A 6 -1.54 -4.08 -4.49
N GLY A 7 -1.74 -5.31 -4.06
CA GLY A 7 -2.80 -5.63 -3.10
C GLY A 7 -4.21 -5.55 -3.72
N HIS A 8 -4.32 -5.79 -5.03
CA HIS A 8 -5.56 -5.67 -5.80
C HIS A 8 -6.65 -6.68 -5.42
N LYS A 9 -6.35 -7.69 -4.61
CA LYS A 9 -7.32 -8.63 -4.01
C LYS A 9 -7.63 -8.29 -2.54
N GLY A 10 -7.07 -7.21 -2.03
CA GLY A 10 -7.45 -6.63 -0.74
C GLY A 10 -8.74 -5.81 -0.84
N TYR A 11 -9.29 -5.39 0.31
CA TYR A 11 -10.56 -4.68 0.37
C TYR A 11 -10.56 -3.39 -0.49
N ILE A 12 -9.68 -2.43 -0.21
CA ILE A 12 -9.61 -1.17 -0.97
C ILE A 12 -9.11 -1.42 -2.41
N GLY A 13 -8.08 -2.26 -2.54
CA GLY A 13 -7.44 -2.52 -3.83
C GLY A 13 -8.37 -3.14 -4.86
N SER A 14 -9.29 -4.03 -4.44
CA SER A 14 -10.23 -4.69 -5.36
C SER A 14 -11.27 -3.75 -5.95
N HIS A 15 -11.78 -2.81 -5.14
CA HIS A 15 -12.71 -1.78 -5.61
C HIS A 15 -12.02 -0.87 -6.63
N LEU A 16 -10.86 -0.31 -6.28
CA LEU A 16 -10.13 0.55 -7.21
C LEU A 16 -9.75 -0.19 -8.51
N PHE A 17 -9.26 -1.42 -8.40
CA PHE A 17 -8.88 -2.23 -9.56
C PHE A 17 -10.04 -2.46 -10.52
N SER A 18 -11.23 -2.79 -9.99
CA SER A 18 -12.45 -2.99 -10.75
C SER A 18 -12.92 -1.70 -11.43
N ASP A 19 -12.92 -0.58 -10.71
CA ASP A 19 -13.32 0.71 -11.23
C ASP A 19 -12.38 1.21 -12.34
N LEU A 20 -11.08 1.08 -12.15
CA LEU A 20 -10.11 1.46 -13.17
C LEU A 20 -10.28 0.65 -14.45
N LYS A 21 -10.55 -0.67 -14.34
CA LYS A 21 -10.87 -1.51 -15.50
C LYS A 21 -12.16 -1.10 -16.19
N ARG A 22 -13.21 -0.82 -15.40
CA ARG A 22 -14.52 -0.35 -15.94
C ARG A 22 -14.38 0.97 -16.68
N LEU A 23 -13.47 1.84 -16.24
CA LEU A 23 -13.14 3.11 -16.91
C LEU A 23 -12.24 2.95 -18.14
N GLY A 24 -11.83 1.74 -18.49
CA GLY A 24 -11.05 1.45 -19.70
C GLY A 24 -9.55 1.68 -19.56
N TYR A 25 -9.02 1.81 -18.35
CA TYR A 25 -7.58 1.90 -18.14
C TYR A 25 -6.89 0.55 -18.34
N ASN A 26 -5.63 0.59 -18.79
CA ASN A 26 -4.77 -0.59 -18.82
C ASN A 26 -4.22 -0.81 -17.41
N VAL A 27 -4.79 -1.78 -16.67
CA VAL A 27 -4.47 -2.02 -15.26
C VAL A 27 -3.92 -3.42 -15.07
N ARG A 28 -2.75 -3.51 -14.41
CA ARG A 28 -2.19 -4.76 -13.89
C ARG A 28 -2.32 -4.80 -12.36
N GLY A 29 -2.69 -5.95 -11.82
CA GLY A 29 -2.69 -6.23 -10.38
C GLY A 29 -1.51 -7.10 -9.99
N ILE A 30 -1.00 -6.94 -8.77
CA ILE A 30 -0.07 -7.86 -8.08
C ILE A 30 -0.64 -8.11 -6.68
N ASP A 31 -0.76 -9.39 -6.30
CA ASP A 31 -1.23 -9.77 -4.97
C ASP A 31 -0.65 -11.11 -4.56
N ILE A 32 -0.27 -11.24 -3.30
CA ILE A 32 0.24 -12.50 -2.74
C ILE A 32 -0.81 -13.64 -2.82
N LYS A 33 -2.10 -13.31 -2.90
CA LYS A 33 -3.19 -14.28 -3.11
C LYS A 33 -3.15 -14.90 -4.51
N ASP A 34 -2.44 -14.30 -5.46
CA ASP A 34 -2.14 -14.85 -6.78
C ASP A 34 -0.81 -15.60 -6.83
N GLY A 35 -0.10 -15.66 -5.70
CA GLY A 35 1.27 -16.16 -5.64
C GLY A 35 2.32 -15.14 -6.09
N GLU A 36 1.93 -13.89 -6.33
CA GLU A 36 2.81 -12.81 -6.76
C GLU A 36 3.27 -11.97 -5.55
N ASP A 37 4.45 -12.27 -5.02
CA ASP A 37 5.10 -11.46 -3.97
C ASP A 37 5.91 -10.32 -4.60
N ILE A 38 5.65 -9.09 -4.18
CA ILE A 38 6.36 -7.88 -4.65
C ILE A 38 7.89 -8.03 -4.51
N LEU A 39 8.36 -8.72 -3.49
CA LEU A 39 9.79 -8.94 -3.28
C LEU A 39 10.45 -9.74 -4.42
N HIS A 40 9.66 -10.43 -5.24
CA HIS A 40 10.17 -11.36 -6.26
C HIS A 40 9.50 -11.21 -7.63
N CYS A 41 8.34 -10.58 -7.71
CA CYS A 41 7.45 -10.62 -8.88
C CYS A 41 7.12 -9.24 -9.47
N LEU A 42 7.92 -8.20 -9.21
CA LEU A 42 7.70 -6.91 -9.84
C LEU A 42 7.92 -7.01 -11.36
N PRO A 43 7.04 -6.42 -12.19
CA PRO A 43 7.09 -6.57 -13.65
C PRO A 43 8.27 -5.81 -14.24
N ASN A 44 8.89 -6.37 -15.28
CA ASN A 44 9.91 -5.67 -16.07
C ASN A 44 9.24 -4.89 -17.22
N GLU A 45 8.39 -3.93 -16.86
CA GLU A 45 7.67 -3.05 -17.78
C GLU A 45 7.30 -1.73 -17.11
N ASP A 46 7.15 -0.66 -17.90
CA ASP A 46 6.85 0.67 -17.39
C ASP A 46 5.37 0.85 -17.06
N PHE A 47 5.09 1.63 -16.03
CA PHE A 47 3.75 2.08 -15.62
C PHE A 47 3.75 3.59 -15.40
N ASP A 48 2.63 4.23 -15.74
CA ASP A 48 2.45 5.65 -15.46
C ASP A 48 2.22 5.91 -13.95
N TYR A 49 1.38 5.08 -13.32
CA TYR A 49 0.97 5.23 -11.92
C TYR A 49 1.01 3.90 -11.18
N VAL A 50 1.35 3.97 -9.91
CA VAL A 50 1.31 2.83 -8.99
C VAL A 50 0.41 3.16 -7.81
N PHE A 51 -0.58 2.31 -7.54
CA PHE A 51 -1.36 2.33 -6.31
C PHE A 51 -0.89 1.19 -5.42
N HIS A 52 -0.28 1.54 -4.29
CA HIS A 52 0.33 0.58 -3.38
C HIS A 52 -0.55 0.32 -2.17
N PHE A 53 -1.37 -0.75 -2.23
CA PHE A 53 -2.23 -1.23 -1.14
C PHE A 53 -1.70 -2.50 -0.48
N ALA A 54 -0.75 -3.20 -1.09
CA ALA A 54 -0.20 -4.43 -0.52
C ALA A 54 0.43 -4.15 0.85
N ALA A 55 -0.10 -4.78 1.88
CA ALA A 55 0.37 -4.66 3.25
C ALA A 55 -0.23 -5.74 4.15
N GLN A 56 0.37 -6.00 5.31
CA GLN A 56 -0.29 -6.65 6.43
C GLN A 56 -0.97 -5.57 7.30
N PRO A 57 -2.32 -5.41 7.23
CA PRO A 57 -2.98 -4.22 7.76
C PRO A 57 -3.45 -4.35 9.22
N ARG A 58 -3.32 -5.55 9.85
CA ARG A 58 -3.90 -5.81 11.18
C ARG A 58 -2.97 -5.33 12.28
N VAL A 59 -3.46 -4.36 13.09
CA VAL A 59 -2.74 -3.81 14.25
C VAL A 59 -2.40 -4.92 15.25
N GLU A 60 -3.39 -5.69 15.70
CA GLU A 60 -3.19 -6.78 16.65
C GLU A 60 -2.18 -7.81 16.15
N PHE A 61 -2.30 -8.24 14.90
CA PHE A 61 -1.33 -9.15 14.29
C PHE A 61 0.08 -8.58 14.32
N SER A 62 0.25 -7.27 14.08
CA SER A 62 1.56 -6.62 14.10
C SER A 62 2.22 -6.64 15.48
N VAL A 63 1.43 -6.62 16.56
CA VAL A 63 1.92 -6.71 17.94
C VAL A 63 2.51 -8.09 18.21
N HIS A 64 1.84 -9.14 17.73
CA HIS A 64 2.32 -10.52 17.90
C HIS A 64 3.41 -10.93 16.92
N HIS A 65 3.45 -10.30 15.73
CA HIS A 65 4.38 -10.65 14.65
C HIS A 65 5.08 -9.41 14.04
N PRO A 66 5.82 -8.62 14.85
CA PRO A 66 6.37 -7.32 14.41
C PRO A 66 7.38 -7.45 13.26
N SER A 67 8.27 -8.45 13.30
CA SER A 67 9.27 -8.66 12.24
C SER A 67 8.63 -9.06 10.91
N TYR A 68 7.61 -9.92 10.94
CA TYR A 68 6.85 -10.28 9.73
C TYR A 68 6.14 -9.04 9.15
N THR A 69 5.50 -8.26 10.01
CA THR A 69 4.79 -7.04 9.59
C THR A 69 5.77 -5.99 9.03
N MET A 70 6.97 -5.88 9.60
CA MET A 70 8.01 -5.01 9.07
C MET A 70 8.42 -5.43 7.65
N LYS A 71 8.64 -6.73 7.43
CA LYS A 71 8.94 -7.25 6.08
C LYS A 71 7.83 -6.91 5.10
N GLN A 72 6.56 -7.17 5.45
CA GLN A 72 5.41 -6.99 4.57
C GLN A 72 5.01 -5.52 4.34
N ASN A 73 5.37 -4.62 5.23
CA ASN A 73 4.95 -3.22 5.13
C ASN A 73 6.11 -2.28 4.78
N VAL A 74 7.28 -2.48 5.35
CA VAL A 74 8.44 -1.60 5.10
C VAL A 74 9.27 -2.11 3.94
N LEU A 75 9.81 -3.34 4.04
CA LEU A 75 10.69 -3.87 2.99
C LEU A 75 9.98 -3.97 1.64
N VAL A 76 8.71 -4.40 1.62
CA VAL A 76 7.89 -4.45 0.40
C VAL A 76 7.72 -3.05 -0.22
N THR A 77 7.50 -2.02 0.61
CA THR A 77 7.38 -0.63 0.14
C THR A 77 8.71 -0.11 -0.40
N SER A 78 9.81 -0.31 0.31
CA SER A 78 11.17 0.03 -0.16
C SER A 78 11.48 -0.59 -1.52
N THR A 79 11.21 -1.89 -1.66
CA THR A 79 11.45 -2.63 -2.91
C THR A 79 10.61 -2.05 -4.06
N LEU A 80 9.35 -1.73 -3.80
CA LEU A 80 8.47 -1.11 -4.80
C LEU A 80 8.95 0.29 -5.21
N LEU A 81 9.37 1.12 -4.27
CA LEU A 81 9.87 2.46 -4.54
C LEU A 81 11.17 2.43 -5.36
N GLU A 82 12.09 1.53 -5.04
CA GLU A 82 13.32 1.33 -5.81
C GLU A 82 13.00 0.88 -7.24
N TRP A 83 12.08 -0.06 -7.40
CA TRP A 83 11.61 -0.49 -8.71
C TRP A 83 10.95 0.67 -9.46
N ALA A 84 10.03 1.41 -8.83
CA ALA A 84 9.30 2.53 -9.45
C ALA A 84 10.25 3.64 -9.96
N LYS A 85 11.29 3.94 -9.18
CA LYS A 85 12.37 4.87 -9.58
C LYS A 85 13.05 4.43 -10.88
N ASN A 86 13.23 3.13 -11.09
CA ASN A 86 13.95 2.58 -12.24
C ASN A 86 13.04 2.32 -13.46
N HIS A 87 11.71 2.47 -13.35
CA HIS A 87 10.71 2.14 -14.37
C HIS A 87 9.83 3.34 -14.78
N SER A 88 10.37 4.54 -14.80
CA SER A 88 9.71 5.76 -15.30
C SER A 88 8.31 6.01 -14.73
N VAL A 89 8.04 5.52 -13.51
CA VAL A 89 6.77 5.76 -12.84
C VAL A 89 6.61 7.24 -12.54
N LYS A 90 5.49 7.83 -12.98
CA LYS A 90 5.21 9.26 -12.79
C LYS A 90 4.82 9.58 -11.36
N ARG A 91 4.05 8.68 -10.72
CA ARG A 91 3.62 8.84 -9.33
C ARG A 91 3.30 7.52 -8.66
N VAL A 92 3.72 7.39 -7.40
CA VAL A 92 3.30 6.31 -6.48
C VAL A 92 2.29 6.87 -5.48
N ILE A 93 1.12 6.24 -5.38
CA ILE A 93 0.09 6.54 -4.39
C ILE A 93 0.17 5.45 -3.31
N PHE A 94 0.66 5.82 -2.15
CA PHE A 94 0.87 4.90 -1.02
C PHE A 94 -0.32 4.92 -0.06
N SER A 95 -0.84 3.74 0.25
CA SER A 95 -1.87 3.53 1.26
C SER A 95 -1.26 3.55 2.65
N SER A 96 -1.29 4.71 3.29
CA SER A 96 -0.94 4.90 4.69
C SER A 96 -2.16 4.70 5.60
N SER A 97 -2.07 5.09 6.85
CA SER A 97 -3.10 4.85 7.86
C SER A 97 -3.13 5.99 8.89
N SER A 98 -4.31 6.25 9.46
CA SER A 98 -4.45 7.10 10.65
C SER A 98 -3.62 6.61 11.86
N ALA A 99 -3.30 5.30 11.89
CA ALA A 99 -2.47 4.71 12.96
C ALA A 99 -1.06 5.32 13.07
N VAL A 100 -0.60 6.07 12.05
CA VAL A 100 0.66 6.83 12.12
C VAL A 100 0.59 8.01 13.08
N SER A 101 -0.61 8.52 13.38
CA SER A 101 -0.82 9.70 14.22
C SER A 101 -0.95 9.36 15.72
N GLY A 102 -0.96 8.08 16.08
CA GLY A 102 -1.20 7.66 17.47
C GLY A 102 -2.49 8.26 18.02
N ASP A 103 -2.39 8.82 19.22
CA ASP A 103 -3.52 9.51 19.88
C ASP A 103 -3.63 11.00 19.46
N GLY A 104 -3.08 11.36 18.31
CA GLY A 104 -3.03 12.73 17.80
C GLY A 104 -1.70 13.46 18.07
N ASP A 105 -0.78 12.83 18.78
CA ASP A 105 0.55 13.36 19.11
C ASP A 105 1.63 13.02 18.06
N GLY A 106 1.25 12.29 17.00
CA GLY A 106 2.16 11.88 15.93
C GLY A 106 3.06 10.70 16.29
N VAL A 107 2.81 10.03 17.42
CA VAL A 107 3.61 8.89 17.88
C VAL A 107 2.81 7.59 17.71
N PRO A 108 3.18 6.70 16.77
CA PRO A 108 2.48 5.42 16.56
C PRO A 108 2.44 4.57 17.84
N ARG A 109 1.28 3.94 18.09
CA ARG A 109 1.06 3.08 19.27
C ARG A 109 1.13 1.58 18.96
N SER A 110 1.56 1.23 17.74
CA SER A 110 1.68 -0.17 17.31
C SER A 110 2.80 -0.35 16.30
N PRO A 111 3.36 -1.57 16.15
CA PRO A 111 4.29 -1.87 15.06
C PRO A 111 3.71 -1.55 13.68
N TYR A 112 2.43 -1.84 13.43
CA TYR A 112 1.75 -1.48 12.19
C TYR A 112 1.80 0.03 11.91
N GLY A 113 1.41 0.86 12.89
CA GLY A 113 1.45 2.33 12.76
C GLY A 113 2.87 2.84 12.51
N LEU A 114 3.86 2.31 13.25
CA LEU A 114 5.27 2.63 13.06
C LEU A 114 5.75 2.26 11.64
N HIS A 115 5.41 1.06 11.16
CA HIS A 115 5.82 0.62 9.83
C HIS A 115 5.19 1.48 8.72
N LYS A 116 3.94 1.92 8.89
CA LYS A 116 3.31 2.87 7.95
C LYS A 116 4.01 4.23 7.97
N LEU A 117 4.39 4.73 9.15
CA LEU A 117 5.15 5.98 9.28
C LEU A 117 6.53 5.89 8.61
N ILE A 118 7.26 4.80 8.84
CA ILE A 118 8.56 4.56 8.19
C ILE A 118 8.38 4.58 6.66
N SER A 119 7.36 3.90 6.14
CA SER A 119 7.09 3.88 4.69
C SER A 119 6.70 5.26 4.13
N GLU A 120 6.00 6.11 4.90
CA GLU A 120 5.79 7.53 4.50
C GLU A 120 7.11 8.30 4.43
N MET A 121 8.01 8.08 5.38
CA MET A 121 9.33 8.72 5.38
C MET A 121 10.16 8.26 4.17
N GLU A 122 10.10 6.98 3.80
CA GLU A 122 10.74 6.45 2.58
C GLU A 122 10.13 7.09 1.32
N CYS A 123 8.80 7.16 1.20
CA CYS A 123 8.13 7.83 0.08
C CYS A 123 8.64 9.27 -0.08
N ARG A 124 8.69 10.03 1.01
CA ARG A 124 9.22 11.40 1.01
C ARG A 124 10.69 11.44 0.58
N LEU A 125 11.53 10.57 1.15
CA LEU A 125 12.96 10.51 0.84
C LEU A 125 13.19 10.19 -0.65
N PHE A 126 12.42 9.26 -1.22
CA PHE A 126 12.49 8.95 -2.65
C PHE A 126 12.07 10.12 -3.54
N SER A 127 11.08 10.91 -3.10
CA SER A 127 10.73 12.15 -3.81
C SER A 127 11.85 13.17 -3.76
N GLU A 128 12.47 13.38 -2.61
CA GLU A 128 13.53 14.38 -2.40
C GLU A 128 14.84 14.00 -3.12
N LEU A 129 15.24 12.73 -3.07
CA LEU A 129 16.52 12.28 -3.60
C LEU A 129 16.47 11.87 -5.07
N TYR A 130 15.38 11.28 -5.51
CA TYR A 130 15.29 10.66 -6.84
C TYR A 130 14.24 11.30 -7.76
N GLY A 131 13.48 12.28 -7.26
CA GLY A 131 12.44 12.95 -8.04
C GLY A 131 11.22 12.06 -8.32
N LEU A 132 11.06 10.93 -7.62
CA LEU A 132 9.88 10.07 -7.73
C LEU A 132 8.71 10.74 -7.01
N ASP A 133 7.70 11.20 -7.76
CA ASP A 133 6.53 11.82 -7.15
C ASP A 133 5.75 10.78 -6.31
N THR A 134 5.51 11.09 -5.03
CA THR A 134 4.80 10.20 -4.11
C THR A 134 3.69 10.94 -3.37
N VAL A 135 2.56 10.25 -3.15
CA VAL A 135 1.44 10.74 -2.34
C VAL A 135 1.09 9.68 -1.31
N CYS A 136 1.09 10.06 -0.03
CA CYS A 136 0.70 9.17 1.06
C CYS A 136 -0.73 9.52 1.50
N LEU A 137 -1.65 8.55 1.38
CA LEU A 137 -3.05 8.69 1.80
C LEU A 137 -3.26 8.01 3.15
N ARG A 138 -3.50 8.78 4.20
CA ARG A 138 -3.79 8.26 5.54
C ARG A 138 -5.27 7.91 5.64
N TYR A 139 -5.59 6.65 5.42
CA TYR A 139 -6.95 6.16 5.57
C TYR A 139 -7.32 6.05 7.06
N PHE A 140 -8.55 6.47 7.37
CA PHE A 140 -9.17 6.24 8.68
C PHE A 140 -9.96 4.95 8.62
N ASN A 141 -11.27 5.03 8.41
CA ASN A 141 -12.14 3.87 8.28
C ASN A 141 -12.65 3.79 6.84
N ALA A 142 -12.29 2.72 6.14
CA ALA A 142 -12.85 2.42 4.84
C ALA A 142 -14.15 1.61 5.05
N TYR A 143 -15.20 1.97 4.34
CA TYR A 143 -16.49 1.27 4.37
C TYR A 143 -17.11 1.18 2.97
N SER A 144 -17.92 0.18 2.72
CA SER A 144 -18.69 0.01 1.50
C SER A 144 -19.94 -0.84 1.75
N GLU A 145 -20.91 -0.81 0.85
CA GLU A 145 -22.16 -1.54 0.94
C GLU A 145 -21.96 -3.07 0.97
N ASP A 146 -20.92 -3.57 0.35
CA ASP A 146 -20.57 -4.99 0.28
C ASP A 146 -19.58 -5.44 1.37
N GLN A 147 -19.31 -4.59 2.37
CA GLN A 147 -18.52 -4.97 3.52
C GLN A 147 -19.29 -5.98 4.39
N GLY A 148 -18.81 -7.22 4.42
CA GLY A 148 -19.43 -8.28 5.22
C GLY A 148 -19.45 -7.93 6.70
N PHE A 149 -20.62 -8.08 7.34
CA PHE A 149 -20.77 -7.92 8.79
C PHE A 149 -19.98 -9.02 9.53
N GLY A 150 -19.18 -8.63 10.52
CA GLY A 150 -18.44 -9.57 11.37
C GLY A 150 -17.04 -9.94 10.92
N GLY A 151 -16.51 -9.32 9.88
CA GLY A 151 -15.10 -9.41 9.54
C GLY A 151 -14.22 -8.54 10.47
N SER A 152 -12.96 -8.90 10.65
CA SER A 152 -11.97 -8.13 11.46
C SER A 152 -11.69 -6.70 10.96
N TYR A 153 -12.46 -6.22 10.00
CA TYR A 153 -12.48 -4.87 9.44
C TYR A 153 -13.87 -4.21 9.53
N SER A 154 -14.87 -4.86 10.16
CA SER A 154 -16.13 -4.19 10.37
C SER A 154 -15.91 -3.09 11.40
N THR A 155 -15.93 -1.85 10.95
CA THR A 155 -16.17 -0.70 11.82
C THR A 155 -17.67 -0.69 12.11
N ALA A 156 -18.05 -1.27 13.23
CA ALA A 156 -19.41 -1.09 13.76
C ALA A 156 -19.55 0.34 14.28
#